data_190016d0da9e6e8628c0069af8e9f3d0
#
_entry.id   190016d0da9e6e8628c0069af8e9f3d0
#
_cell.length_a   1.000
_cell.length_b   1.000
_cell.length_c   1.000
_cell.angle_alpha   90.00
_cell.angle_beta   90.00
_cell.angle_gamma   90.00
#
_symmetry.space_group_name_H-M   'P 1'
#
loop_
_entity.id
_entity.type
_entity.pdbx_description
1 polymer ?
#
loop_
_entity_poly.entity_id
_entity_poly.type
_entity_poly.pdbx_seq_one_letter_code
_entity_poly.pdbx_strand_id
1 'polypeptide(L)'
;WAAQHPGHGAVNWGGYCAVGELDGSRGWLPSASGNANSVDYPWRVGVPYRLTVARATGDLATGPSAPRHGVPETRTSGPHAAAPPPGFTAWRATITPLAAGPDAGVSANVGSPAHTAEPQVIRDLWAPGDRLVSPMVWSEVFARCDAVPVRVAWSNPTAIDERGGVHRVQSARVNYQSVADGGCSNTEVSVTAAADGPAWLHSTSTERRTRPGTPLRLAD
;
A
#
# COMPACT_ATOMS: atom_id res chain seq x y z
N TRP A 1 4.12 3.23 0.61
CA TRP A 1 3.06 2.31 0.99
C TRP A 1 3.32 0.94 0.37
N ALA A 2 3.34 -0.11 1.15
CA ALA A 2 3.59 -1.45 0.62
C ALA A 2 2.89 -2.52 1.47
N ALA A 3 2.38 -3.58 0.84
CA ALA A 3 2.10 -4.85 1.49
C ALA A 3 3.40 -5.65 1.47
N GLN A 4 3.91 -6.04 2.62
CA GLN A 4 5.17 -6.77 2.75
C GLN A 4 4.93 -8.22 3.14
N HIS A 5 5.82 -9.09 2.70
CA HIS A 5 5.74 -10.51 2.97
C HIS A 5 7.10 -11.14 3.32
N PRO A 6 7.78 -10.68 4.35
CA PRO A 6 9.01 -11.29 4.80
C PRO A 6 8.72 -12.43 5.79
N GLY A 7 8.02 -13.49 5.33
CA GLY A 7 7.62 -14.61 6.18
C GLY A 7 6.39 -14.38 7.06
N HIS A 8 5.79 -13.20 7.06
CA HIS A 8 4.51 -12.86 7.71
C HIS A 8 3.81 -11.75 6.93
N GLY A 9 2.49 -11.60 7.13
CA GLY A 9 1.72 -10.53 6.53
C GLY A 9 1.94 -9.21 7.25
N ALA A 10 2.30 -8.16 6.51
CA ALA A 10 2.48 -6.83 7.04
C ALA A 10 2.09 -5.76 6.01
N VAL A 11 1.81 -4.56 6.48
CA VAL A 11 1.64 -3.36 5.65
C VAL A 11 2.57 -2.26 6.14
N ASN A 12 3.03 -1.43 5.22
CA ASN A 12 4.01 -0.39 5.46
C ASN A 12 3.51 0.97 4.97
N TRP A 13 3.80 2.02 5.72
CA TRP A 13 3.68 3.39 5.27
C TRP A 13 4.95 4.15 5.60
N GLY A 14 5.81 4.33 4.63
CA GLY A 14 7.10 5.01 4.70
C GLY A 14 7.36 5.80 3.43
N GLY A 15 8.40 6.60 3.42
CA GLY A 15 8.80 7.38 2.28
C GLY A 15 10.11 8.11 2.50
N TYR A 16 10.64 8.70 1.42
CA TYR A 16 11.89 9.42 1.40
C TYR A 16 11.71 10.79 0.73
N CYS A 17 12.51 11.74 1.15
CA CYS A 17 12.66 13.03 0.49
C CYS A 17 14.16 13.34 0.28
N ALA A 18 14.48 14.52 -0.25
CA ALA A 18 15.86 14.91 -0.56
C ALA A 18 16.83 14.87 0.64
N VAL A 19 16.31 14.95 1.86
CA VAL A 19 17.12 14.94 3.11
C VAL A 19 17.07 13.59 3.85
N GLY A 20 16.45 12.56 3.28
CA GLY A 20 16.40 11.23 3.86
C GLY A 20 14.99 10.67 4.05
N GLU A 21 14.85 9.73 4.97
CA GLU A 21 13.57 9.12 5.30
C GLU A 21 12.62 10.14 5.93
N LEU A 22 11.35 10.11 5.50
CA LEU A 22 10.31 10.97 6.06
C LEU A 22 9.99 10.53 7.49
N ASP A 23 9.92 11.49 8.38
CA ASP A 23 9.45 11.29 9.75
C ASP A 23 7.91 11.28 9.79
N GLY A 24 7.35 10.92 10.93
CA GLY A 24 5.91 10.85 11.11
C GLY A 24 5.51 10.73 12.56
N SER A 25 4.24 10.40 12.79
CA SER A 25 3.74 10.13 14.13
C SER A 25 4.56 9.02 14.77
N ARG A 26 5.25 9.35 15.87
CA ARG A 26 6.13 8.42 16.56
C ARG A 26 5.30 7.44 17.36
N GLY A 27 5.23 6.24 16.88
CA GLY A 27 4.71 5.09 17.60
C GLY A 27 5.43 3.87 17.03
N TRP A 28 5.85 2.95 17.90
CA TRP A 28 6.30 1.65 17.44
C TRP A 28 5.09 0.94 16.87
N LEU A 29 5.10 0.76 15.56
CA LEU A 29 4.14 -0.13 14.95
C LEU A 29 4.54 -1.56 15.33
N PRO A 30 3.59 -2.38 15.81
CA PRO A 30 3.88 -3.76 16.18
C PRO A 30 4.09 -4.57 14.90
N SER A 31 5.35 -4.79 14.54
CA SER A 31 5.70 -5.60 13.36
C SER A 31 6.80 -6.59 13.73
N ALA A 32 6.58 -7.85 13.38
CA ALA A 32 7.59 -8.90 13.53
C ALA A 32 8.84 -8.63 12.65
N SER A 33 8.74 -7.76 11.63
CA SER A 33 9.90 -7.33 10.84
C SER A 33 10.84 -6.38 11.58
N GLY A 34 10.40 -5.79 12.68
CA GLY A 34 11.15 -4.74 13.39
C GLY A 34 11.23 -3.41 12.65
N ASN A 35 10.59 -3.25 11.50
CA ASN A 35 10.56 -2.01 10.74
C ASN A 35 9.58 -1.03 11.38
N ALA A 36 10.04 0.17 11.72
CA ALA A 36 9.26 1.21 12.39
C ALA A 36 8.09 1.77 11.53
N ASN A 37 8.10 1.53 10.22
CA ASN A 37 7.06 1.97 9.29
C ASN A 37 6.04 0.87 8.97
N SER A 38 6.17 -0.33 9.55
CA SER A 38 5.34 -1.49 9.26
C SER A 38 4.47 -1.87 10.45
N VAL A 39 3.29 -2.39 10.15
CA VAL A 39 2.40 -3.05 11.11
C VAL A 39 2.05 -4.43 10.58
N ASP A 40 1.98 -5.42 11.46
CA ASP A 40 1.50 -6.75 11.09
C ASP A 40 0.05 -6.66 10.65
N TYR A 41 -0.24 -7.26 9.51
CA TYR A 41 -1.56 -7.25 8.91
C TYR A 41 -1.82 -8.59 8.21
N PRO A 42 -2.91 -9.29 8.52
CA PRO A 42 -3.19 -10.62 7.99
C PRO A 42 -3.81 -10.58 6.58
N TRP A 43 -3.18 -9.85 5.65
CA TRP A 43 -3.66 -9.80 4.28
C TRP A 43 -3.53 -11.18 3.60
N ARG A 44 -4.42 -11.45 2.66
CA ARG A 44 -4.51 -12.74 1.97
C ARG A 44 -4.53 -12.55 0.47
N VAL A 45 -3.88 -13.48 -0.23
CA VAL A 45 -3.94 -13.57 -1.69
C VAL A 45 -5.39 -13.79 -2.13
N GLY A 46 -5.81 -13.10 -3.20
CA GLY A 46 -7.17 -13.19 -3.74
C GLY A 46 -8.21 -12.33 -3.02
N VAL A 47 -7.86 -11.70 -1.89
CA VAL A 47 -8.75 -10.74 -1.22
C VAL A 47 -8.42 -9.33 -1.70
N PRO A 48 -9.41 -8.56 -2.20
CA PRO A 48 -9.18 -7.18 -2.57
C PRO A 48 -9.09 -6.27 -1.34
N TYR A 49 -8.23 -5.28 -1.39
CA TYR A 49 -8.02 -4.29 -0.34
C TYR A 49 -8.06 -2.89 -0.90
N ARG A 50 -8.72 -1.97 -0.20
CA ARG A 50 -8.64 -0.54 -0.48
C ARG A 50 -7.49 0.06 0.30
N LEU A 51 -6.59 0.72 -0.44
CA LEU A 51 -5.48 1.47 0.11
C LEU A 51 -5.80 2.95 -0.05
N THR A 52 -5.77 3.70 1.05
CA THR A 52 -6.10 5.13 1.02
C THR A 52 -4.96 5.94 1.62
N VAL A 53 -4.62 7.05 0.98
CA VAL A 53 -3.75 8.09 1.53
C VAL A 53 -4.53 9.39 1.53
N ALA A 54 -4.67 10.01 2.69
CA ALA A 54 -5.40 11.26 2.87
C ALA A 54 -4.69 12.16 3.88
N ARG A 55 -5.02 13.45 3.92
CA ARG A 55 -4.58 14.31 5.03
C ARG A 55 -5.11 13.73 6.34
N ALA A 56 -4.25 13.64 7.35
CA ALA A 56 -4.67 13.25 8.68
C ALA A 56 -5.60 14.33 9.27
N THR A 57 -6.75 13.90 9.78
CA THR A 57 -7.71 14.74 10.48
C THR A 57 -7.92 14.23 11.90
N GLY A 58 -8.14 15.14 12.85
CA GLY A 58 -8.24 14.77 14.27
C GLY A 58 -6.87 14.45 14.89
N ASP A 59 -6.86 13.60 15.93
CA ASP A 59 -5.63 13.19 16.58
C ASP A 59 -4.74 12.39 15.64
N LEU A 60 -3.44 12.66 15.69
CA LEU A 60 -2.47 11.94 14.87
C LEU A 60 -2.43 10.47 15.32
N ALA A 61 -2.54 9.58 14.33
CA ALA A 61 -2.56 8.15 14.60
C ALA A 61 -1.15 7.65 14.94
N THR A 62 -1.02 7.11 16.15
CA THR A 62 0.21 6.47 16.63
C THR A 62 0.33 5.00 16.22
N GLY A 63 -0.61 4.49 15.43
CA GLY A 63 -0.74 3.09 15.07
C GLY A 63 -1.58 2.30 16.10
N PRO A 64 -2.01 1.09 15.77
CA PRO A 64 -2.79 0.26 16.69
C PRO A 64 -1.93 -0.13 17.89
N SER A 65 -2.47 0.06 19.10
CA SER A 65 -1.91 -0.52 20.31
C SER A 65 -2.12 -2.03 20.27
N ALA A 66 -1.11 -2.79 19.85
CA ALA A 66 -1.18 -4.24 19.94
C ALA A 66 -1.04 -4.71 21.39
N PRO A 67 -1.75 -5.78 21.80
CA PRO A 67 -1.45 -6.47 23.04
C PRO A 67 -0.02 -7.02 22.98
N ARG A 68 0.82 -6.58 23.89
CA ARG A 68 2.24 -6.97 23.98
C ARG A 68 2.35 -8.42 24.45
N HIS A 69 2.61 -9.35 23.55
CA HIS A 69 3.07 -10.66 23.94
C HIS A 69 4.60 -10.66 24.04
N GLY A 70 5.12 -10.67 25.27
CA GLY A 70 6.45 -11.17 25.59
C GLY A 70 7.68 -10.29 25.32
N VAL A 71 7.53 -8.97 25.07
CA VAL A 71 8.68 -8.05 25.01
C VAL A 71 8.85 -7.33 26.35
N PRO A 72 10.05 -7.31 26.96
CA PRO A 72 10.28 -6.61 28.22
C PRO A 72 9.95 -5.12 28.12
N GLU A 73 9.22 -4.58 29.09
CA GLU A 73 8.71 -3.21 29.17
C GLU A 73 9.77 -2.11 29.37
N THR A 74 10.94 -2.20 28.81
CA THR A 74 12.00 -1.20 29.01
C THR A 74 12.08 -0.11 27.95
N ARG A 75 11.08 0.00 27.05
CA ARG A 75 10.98 1.17 26.18
C ARG A 75 9.71 1.95 26.50
N THR A 76 9.92 3.02 27.24
CA THR A 76 8.94 4.07 27.50
C THR A 76 8.16 4.41 26.25
N SER A 77 6.83 4.33 26.35
CA SER A 77 5.91 4.99 25.41
C SER A 77 6.43 6.42 25.21
N GLY A 78 6.98 6.66 24.01
CA GLY A 78 7.43 8.01 23.64
C GLY A 78 6.28 9.00 23.72
N PRO A 79 6.55 10.29 23.90
CA PRO A 79 5.54 11.32 24.05
C PRO A 79 4.60 11.29 22.85
N HIS A 80 3.36 11.67 23.11
CA HIS A 80 2.28 11.86 22.12
C HIS A 80 2.81 12.42 20.81
N ALA A 81 2.27 11.91 19.70
CA ALA A 81 2.66 12.30 18.35
C ALA A 81 2.83 13.83 18.25
N ALA A 82 4.07 14.27 18.06
CA ALA A 82 4.35 15.68 17.84
C ALA A 82 3.62 16.12 16.57
N ALA A 83 3.13 17.36 16.55
CA ALA A 83 2.57 17.91 15.32
C ALA A 83 3.63 17.94 14.21
N PRO A 84 3.23 17.84 12.93
CA PRO A 84 4.17 17.94 11.83
C PRO A 84 4.90 19.30 11.89
N PRO A 85 6.16 19.36 11.46
CA PRO A 85 6.92 20.62 11.42
C PRO A 85 6.23 21.66 10.53
N PRO A 86 6.52 22.96 10.69
CA PRO A 86 6.02 23.99 9.79
C PRO A 86 6.31 23.67 8.32
N GLY A 87 5.34 23.82 7.44
CA GLY A 87 5.44 23.49 6.01
C GLY A 87 5.28 22.01 5.67
N PHE A 88 5.03 21.16 6.66
CA PHE A 88 4.71 19.74 6.46
C PHE A 88 3.24 19.46 6.71
N THR A 89 2.73 18.49 5.99
CA THR A 89 1.38 17.94 6.17
C THR A 89 1.48 16.50 6.67
N ALA A 90 0.63 16.13 7.61
CA ALA A 90 0.48 14.74 8.03
C ALA A 90 -0.42 13.99 7.04
N TRP A 91 0.09 12.90 6.49
CA TRP A 91 -0.60 12.04 5.54
C TRP A 91 -0.87 10.68 6.15
N ARG A 92 -2.13 10.35 6.31
CA ARG A 92 -2.61 9.09 6.89
C ARG A 92 -2.77 8.03 5.82
N ALA A 93 -2.14 6.87 6.03
CA ALA A 93 -2.42 5.69 5.24
C ALA A 93 -3.36 4.74 5.98
N THR A 94 -4.33 4.20 5.25
CA THR A 94 -5.24 3.17 5.76
C THR A 94 -5.34 2.00 4.79
N ILE A 95 -5.64 0.82 5.34
CA ILE A 95 -5.99 -0.38 4.60
C ILE A 95 -7.37 -0.87 5.03
N THR A 96 -8.22 -1.23 4.08
CA THR A 96 -9.56 -1.75 4.33
C THR A 96 -9.76 -3.00 3.49
N PRO A 97 -10.07 -4.16 4.07
CA PRO A 97 -10.47 -5.32 3.29
C PRO A 97 -11.82 -5.01 2.63
N LEU A 98 -11.93 -5.32 1.36
CA LEU A 98 -13.21 -5.25 0.65
C LEU A 98 -13.89 -6.61 0.73
N ALA A 99 -15.22 -6.63 0.84
CA ALA A 99 -15.97 -7.88 0.77
C ALA A 99 -15.64 -8.57 -0.56
N ALA A 100 -15.27 -9.83 -0.51
CA ALA A 100 -15.17 -10.64 -1.72
C ALA A 100 -16.55 -10.65 -2.39
N GLY A 101 -16.61 -10.30 -3.68
CA GLY A 101 -17.84 -10.43 -4.44
C GLY A 101 -18.32 -11.89 -4.41
N PRO A 102 -19.62 -12.14 -4.62
CA PRO A 102 -20.21 -13.50 -4.55
C PRO A 102 -19.53 -14.51 -5.49
N ASP A 103 -18.82 -14.05 -6.52
CA ASP A 103 -18.16 -14.88 -7.52
C ASP A 103 -16.67 -15.17 -7.24
N ALA A 104 -16.10 -14.65 -6.15
CA ALA A 104 -14.75 -15.03 -5.75
C ALA A 104 -14.80 -16.44 -5.15
N GLY A 105 -14.56 -17.46 -5.98
CA GLY A 105 -14.56 -18.89 -5.64
C GLY A 105 -13.49 -19.31 -4.61
N VAL A 106 -13.31 -18.52 -3.58
CA VAL A 106 -12.47 -18.82 -2.42
C VAL A 106 -13.37 -19.48 -1.38
N SER A 107 -13.23 -20.79 -1.24
CA SER A 107 -13.81 -21.55 -0.14
C SER A 107 -13.54 -20.82 1.16
N ALA A 108 -14.59 -20.24 1.74
CA ALA A 108 -14.50 -19.59 3.05
C ALA A 108 -14.16 -20.68 4.07
N ASN A 109 -12.93 -20.71 4.54
CA ASN A 109 -12.59 -21.49 5.72
C ASN A 109 -13.41 -20.94 6.89
N VAL A 110 -14.41 -21.72 7.30
CA VAL A 110 -15.26 -21.50 8.46
C VAL A 110 -14.34 -21.42 9.68
N GLY A 111 -14.18 -20.22 10.26
CA GLY A 111 -13.42 -20.04 11.50
C GLY A 111 -12.60 -18.76 11.62
N SER A 112 -12.42 -17.98 10.56
CA SER A 112 -11.77 -16.66 10.71
C SER A 112 -12.80 -15.62 11.14
N PRO A 113 -12.50 -14.75 12.14
CA PRO A 113 -13.40 -13.67 12.49
C PRO A 113 -13.69 -12.82 11.24
N ALA A 114 -14.96 -12.48 11.04
CA ALA A 114 -15.37 -11.58 9.99
C ALA A 114 -14.51 -10.31 10.10
N HIS A 115 -13.68 -10.06 9.09
CA HIS A 115 -12.94 -8.79 9.04
C HIS A 115 -13.98 -7.68 8.97
N THR A 116 -14.06 -6.91 10.03
CA THR A 116 -14.87 -5.70 10.04
C THR A 116 -14.41 -4.83 8.87
N ALA A 117 -15.35 -4.30 8.11
CA ALA A 117 -15.07 -3.44 6.96
C ALA A 117 -14.46 -2.07 7.36
N GLU A 118 -14.06 -1.93 8.62
CA GLU A 118 -13.48 -0.72 9.18
C GLU A 118 -12.04 -0.51 8.68
N PRO A 119 -11.70 0.71 8.25
CA PRO A 119 -10.35 1.05 7.85
C PRO A 119 -9.37 0.90 9.02
N GLN A 120 -8.32 0.13 8.82
CA GLN A 120 -7.20 0.11 9.75
C GLN A 120 -6.20 1.20 9.39
N VAL A 121 -5.92 2.09 10.33
CA VAL A 121 -4.88 3.11 10.17
C VAL A 121 -3.51 2.46 10.34
N ILE A 122 -2.60 2.76 9.41
CA ILE A 122 -1.21 2.29 9.49
C ILE A 122 -0.40 3.27 10.35
N ARG A 123 -0.24 4.49 9.90
CA ARG A 123 0.35 5.62 10.65
C ARG A 123 0.12 6.92 9.88
N ASP A 124 0.50 8.03 10.50
CA ASP A 124 0.62 9.32 9.83
C ASP A 124 2.09 9.58 9.48
N LEU A 125 2.37 10.00 8.25
CA LEU A 125 3.69 10.33 7.73
C LEU A 125 3.74 11.82 7.41
N TRP A 126 4.84 12.49 7.75
CA TRP A 126 5.00 13.91 7.51
C TRP A 126 5.75 14.17 6.21
N ALA A 127 5.09 14.83 5.28
CA ALA A 127 5.68 15.19 4.00
C ALA A 127 5.58 16.70 3.74
N PRO A 128 6.55 17.30 3.07
CA PRO A 128 6.48 18.71 2.71
C PRO A 128 5.35 18.96 1.72
N GLY A 129 4.73 20.14 1.82
CA GLY A 129 3.63 20.56 0.96
C GLY A 129 2.26 20.09 1.46
N ASP A 130 1.24 20.48 0.74
CA ASP A 130 -0.16 20.38 1.14
C ASP A 130 -1.02 19.50 0.21
N ARG A 131 -0.40 18.87 -0.80
CA ARG A 131 -1.08 18.02 -1.77
C ARG A 131 -0.21 16.87 -2.25
N LEU A 132 -0.83 15.79 -2.67
CA LEU A 132 -0.17 14.69 -3.37
C LEU A 132 0.04 15.08 -4.84
N VAL A 133 1.24 14.85 -5.35
CA VAL A 133 1.61 15.12 -6.74
C VAL A 133 2.18 13.87 -7.38
N SER A 134 1.96 13.70 -8.70
CA SER A 134 2.51 12.58 -9.48
C SER A 134 2.30 11.21 -8.82
N PRO A 135 1.05 10.84 -8.50
CA PRO A 135 0.80 9.55 -7.86
C PRO A 135 1.24 8.41 -8.77
N MET A 136 1.79 7.37 -8.17
CA MET A 136 2.14 6.14 -8.87
C MET A 136 1.70 4.92 -8.05
N VAL A 137 1.45 3.83 -8.74
CA VAL A 137 1.32 2.50 -8.17
C VAL A 137 2.40 1.61 -8.75
N TRP A 138 3.04 0.83 -7.89
CA TRP A 138 4.01 -0.15 -8.35
C TRP A 138 3.86 -1.46 -7.59
N SER A 139 4.38 -2.51 -8.18
CA SER A 139 4.53 -3.80 -7.53
C SER A 139 6.00 -4.16 -7.56
N GLU A 140 6.55 -4.45 -6.40
CA GLU A 140 7.93 -4.87 -6.22
C GLU A 140 7.93 -6.26 -5.63
N VAL A 141 8.65 -7.16 -6.27
CA VAL A 141 8.74 -8.57 -5.86
C VAL A 141 10.21 -8.90 -5.65
N PHE A 142 10.59 -9.10 -4.40
CA PHE A 142 11.95 -9.50 -4.02
C PHE A 142 12.15 -10.99 -4.26
N ALA A 143 12.32 -11.36 -5.53
CA ALA A 143 12.50 -12.74 -5.96
C ALA A 143 13.40 -12.81 -7.19
N ARG A 144 13.87 -14.01 -7.51
CA ARG A 144 14.57 -14.25 -8.77
C ARG A 144 13.62 -14.05 -9.95
N CYS A 145 14.15 -13.65 -11.10
CA CYS A 145 13.36 -13.40 -12.31
C CYS A 145 12.62 -14.66 -12.84
N ASP A 146 13.09 -15.84 -12.47
CA ASP A 146 12.51 -17.15 -12.80
C ASP A 146 11.66 -17.75 -11.67
N ALA A 147 11.36 -16.97 -10.63
CA ALA A 147 10.50 -17.42 -9.52
C ALA A 147 9.05 -17.62 -9.98
N VAL A 148 8.25 -18.22 -9.09
CA VAL A 148 6.81 -18.41 -9.31
C VAL A 148 6.15 -17.08 -9.68
N PRO A 149 5.31 -17.04 -10.74
CA PRO A 149 4.64 -15.82 -11.16
C PRO A 149 3.81 -15.18 -10.05
N VAL A 150 3.97 -13.86 -9.88
CA VAL A 150 3.13 -13.03 -9.00
C VAL A 150 2.29 -12.11 -9.87
N ARG A 151 1.02 -11.93 -9.50
CA ARG A 151 0.09 -11.03 -10.15
C ARG A 151 -0.55 -10.10 -9.13
N VAL A 152 -0.50 -8.80 -9.42
CA VAL A 152 -1.13 -7.76 -8.60
C VAL A 152 -2.02 -6.91 -9.49
N ALA A 153 -3.30 -6.84 -9.18
CA ALA A 153 -4.25 -6.00 -9.89
C ALA A 153 -4.52 -4.71 -9.11
N TRP A 154 -4.44 -3.58 -9.79
CA TRP A 154 -4.76 -2.25 -9.28
C TRP A 154 -6.04 -1.76 -9.98
N SER A 155 -7.16 -1.81 -9.29
CA SER A 155 -8.48 -1.42 -9.80
C SER A 155 -8.99 -0.13 -9.16
N ASN A 156 -9.91 0.54 -9.84
CA ASN A 156 -10.61 1.73 -9.34
C ASN A 156 -9.72 2.80 -8.69
N PRO A 157 -8.58 3.19 -9.28
CA PRO A 157 -7.76 4.25 -8.72
C PRO A 157 -8.52 5.57 -8.78
N THR A 158 -8.64 6.24 -7.63
CA THR A 158 -9.35 7.52 -7.51
C THR A 158 -8.48 8.58 -6.84
N ALA A 159 -8.69 9.83 -7.21
CA ALA A 159 -8.14 10.99 -6.54
C ALA A 159 -9.29 11.87 -6.05
N ILE A 160 -9.11 12.54 -4.92
CA ILE A 160 -10.07 13.50 -4.39
C ILE A 160 -9.40 14.87 -4.40
N ASP A 161 -10.04 15.85 -5.02
CA ASP A 161 -9.55 17.23 -5.08
C ASP A 161 -9.86 18.01 -3.78
N GLU A 162 -9.37 19.23 -3.69
CA GLU A 162 -9.53 20.11 -2.54
C GLU A 162 -11.00 20.46 -2.24
N ARG A 163 -11.88 20.32 -3.22
CA ARG A 163 -13.32 20.60 -3.10
C ARG A 163 -14.13 19.34 -2.76
N GLY A 164 -13.46 18.19 -2.60
CA GLY A 164 -14.11 16.91 -2.36
C GLY A 164 -14.61 16.23 -3.64
N GLY A 165 -14.28 16.76 -4.83
CA GLY A 165 -14.60 16.15 -6.11
C GLY A 165 -13.81 14.84 -6.29
N VAL A 166 -14.50 13.74 -6.64
CA VAL A 166 -13.88 12.44 -6.85
C VAL A 166 -13.59 12.26 -8.34
N HIS A 167 -12.35 12.00 -8.66
CA HIS A 167 -11.85 11.80 -10.01
C HIS A 167 -11.34 10.37 -10.19
N ARG A 168 -11.86 9.64 -11.16
CA ARG A 168 -11.29 8.36 -11.57
C ARG A 168 -10.01 8.59 -12.36
N VAL A 169 -8.96 7.86 -12.01
CA VAL A 169 -7.71 7.84 -12.77
C VAL A 169 -7.84 6.76 -13.85
N GLN A 170 -8.12 7.18 -15.07
CA GLN A 170 -8.39 6.28 -16.20
C GLN A 170 -7.15 5.92 -17.01
N SER A 171 -6.00 6.57 -16.77
CA SER A 171 -4.80 6.33 -17.55
C SER A 171 -3.56 6.42 -16.69
N ALA A 172 -2.62 5.52 -16.92
CA ALA A 172 -1.28 5.56 -16.34
C ALA A 172 -0.22 5.30 -17.41
N ARG A 173 0.98 5.83 -17.22
CA ARG A 173 2.15 5.48 -18.04
C ARG A 173 2.91 4.34 -17.41
N VAL A 174 3.16 3.31 -18.19
CA VAL A 174 3.94 2.16 -17.76
C VAL A 174 5.40 2.54 -17.59
N ASN A 175 5.99 2.06 -16.51
CA ASN A 175 7.44 2.08 -16.30
C ASN A 175 7.89 0.75 -15.70
N TYR A 176 9.17 0.41 -15.88
CA TYR A 176 9.79 -0.77 -15.33
C TYR A 176 11.15 -0.39 -14.76
N GLN A 177 11.52 -1.03 -13.66
CA GLN A 177 12.91 -0.97 -13.21
C GLN A 177 13.81 -1.59 -14.30
N SER A 178 14.92 -0.92 -14.62
CA SER A 178 15.85 -1.40 -15.62
C SER A 178 16.59 -2.67 -15.15
N VAL A 179 17.05 -3.48 -16.07
CA VAL A 179 17.85 -4.65 -15.73
C VAL A 179 19.18 -4.23 -15.07
N ALA A 180 19.73 -3.09 -15.48
CA ALA A 180 20.94 -2.52 -14.87
C ALA A 180 20.73 -2.13 -13.40
N ASP A 181 19.51 -1.77 -13.01
CA ASP A 181 19.12 -1.43 -11.65
C ASP A 181 18.53 -2.63 -10.89
N GLY A 182 18.72 -3.85 -11.40
CA GLY A 182 18.25 -5.08 -10.77
C GLY A 182 16.83 -5.51 -11.14
N GLY A 183 16.18 -4.83 -12.09
CA GLY A 183 14.86 -5.25 -12.59
C GLY A 183 14.91 -6.49 -13.47
N CYS A 184 13.79 -7.18 -13.60
CA CYS A 184 13.64 -8.34 -14.48
C CYS A 184 13.07 -7.92 -15.85
N SER A 185 13.59 -8.52 -16.94
CA SER A 185 13.07 -8.27 -18.29
C SER A 185 11.71 -8.93 -18.57
N ASN A 186 11.35 -9.93 -17.78
CA ASN A 186 10.14 -10.74 -17.91
C ASN A 186 9.03 -10.30 -16.94
N THR A 187 8.82 -8.99 -16.86
CA THR A 187 7.68 -8.38 -16.14
C THR A 187 6.79 -7.65 -17.12
N GLU A 188 5.49 -7.70 -16.92
CA GLU A 188 4.49 -7.12 -17.81
C GLU A 188 3.46 -6.30 -17.02
N VAL A 189 3.03 -5.18 -17.59
CA VAL A 189 1.85 -4.43 -17.15
C VAL A 189 0.84 -4.39 -18.28
N SER A 190 -0.36 -4.85 -18.01
CA SER A 190 -1.46 -4.90 -18.98
C SER A 190 -2.76 -4.39 -18.35
N VAL A 191 -3.82 -4.29 -19.14
CA VAL A 191 -5.17 -4.06 -18.63
C VAL A 191 -5.93 -5.38 -18.61
N THR A 192 -6.67 -5.62 -17.54
CA THR A 192 -7.50 -6.81 -17.36
C THR A 192 -8.85 -6.43 -16.75
N ALA A 193 -9.83 -7.32 -16.85
CA ALA A 193 -11.04 -7.25 -16.06
C ALA A 193 -10.75 -7.75 -14.64
N ALA A 194 -11.26 -7.06 -13.64
CA ALA A 194 -11.30 -7.48 -12.24
C ALA A 194 -12.75 -7.46 -11.75
N ALA A 195 -13.01 -8.03 -10.58
CA ALA A 195 -14.37 -8.15 -10.05
C ALA A 195 -15.09 -6.80 -9.85
N ASP A 196 -14.32 -5.75 -9.61
CA ASP A 196 -14.80 -4.39 -9.35
C ASP A 196 -14.56 -3.42 -10.53
N GLY A 197 -14.25 -3.94 -11.71
CA GLY A 197 -14.05 -3.17 -12.94
C GLY A 197 -12.68 -3.39 -13.58
N PRO A 198 -12.31 -2.58 -14.57
CA PRO A 198 -11.02 -2.71 -15.24
C PRO A 198 -9.87 -2.38 -14.28
N ALA A 199 -8.74 -3.07 -14.44
CA ALA A 199 -7.56 -2.97 -13.59
C ALA A 199 -6.26 -2.96 -14.40
N TRP A 200 -5.23 -2.31 -13.88
CA TRP A 200 -3.85 -2.53 -14.32
C TRP A 200 -3.32 -3.78 -13.64
N LEU A 201 -2.95 -4.77 -14.43
CA LEU A 201 -2.39 -6.03 -13.97
C LEU A 201 -0.87 -6.00 -14.10
N HIS A 202 -0.17 -6.05 -12.98
CA HIS A 202 1.28 -6.24 -12.92
C HIS A 202 1.57 -7.74 -12.77
N SER A 203 2.43 -8.27 -13.62
CA SER A 203 2.79 -9.69 -13.64
C SER A 203 4.30 -9.87 -13.68
N THR A 204 4.82 -10.83 -12.91
CA THR A 204 6.21 -11.29 -13.01
C THR A 204 6.28 -12.62 -13.79
N SER A 205 7.48 -13.04 -14.19
CA SER A 205 7.73 -14.28 -14.95
C SER A 205 6.84 -14.39 -16.19
N THR A 206 6.65 -13.26 -16.88
CA THR A 206 5.79 -13.11 -18.07
C THR A 206 6.53 -12.32 -19.13
N GLU A 207 6.38 -12.71 -20.41
CA GLU A 207 6.96 -11.97 -21.52
C GLU A 207 6.49 -10.50 -21.53
N ARG A 208 7.46 -9.57 -21.56
CA ARG A 208 7.16 -8.14 -21.65
C ARG A 208 6.75 -7.78 -23.09
N ARG A 209 5.53 -7.30 -23.25
CA ARG A 209 4.96 -6.82 -24.52
C ARG A 209 4.71 -5.32 -24.50
N THR A 210 4.41 -4.77 -23.33
CA THR A 210 4.15 -3.35 -23.16
C THR A 210 5.47 -2.60 -22.95
N ARG A 211 5.74 -1.59 -23.77
CA ARG A 211 6.97 -0.80 -23.68
C ARG A 211 6.88 0.24 -22.56
N PRO A 212 8.02 0.62 -21.94
CA PRO A 212 8.08 1.79 -21.05
C PRO A 212 7.51 3.03 -21.75
N GLY A 213 6.81 3.88 -21.02
CA GLY A 213 6.17 5.09 -21.55
C GLY A 213 4.81 4.87 -22.21
N THR A 214 4.40 3.61 -22.45
CA THR A 214 3.09 3.31 -23.03
C THR A 214 1.96 3.77 -22.12
N PRO A 215 1.00 4.58 -22.59
CA PRO A 215 -0.20 4.89 -21.83
C PRO A 215 -1.15 3.68 -21.85
N LEU A 216 -1.50 3.18 -20.67
CA LEU A 216 -2.56 2.18 -20.51
C LEU A 216 -3.81 2.88 -19.97
N ARG A 217 -4.93 2.67 -20.66
CA ARG A 217 -6.23 3.22 -20.28
C ARG A 217 -7.13 2.13 -19.70
N LEU A 218 -7.77 2.43 -18.59
CA LEU A 218 -8.87 1.63 -18.08
C LEU A 218 -10.11 2.05 -18.88
N ALA A 219 -10.74 1.09 -19.54
CA ALA A 219 -12.01 1.34 -20.21
C ALA A 219 -13.10 1.60 -19.17
N ASP A 220 -14.08 2.41 -19.54
CA ASP A 220 -15.28 2.65 -18.72
C ASP A 220 -16.17 1.40 -18.62
#